data_ebb29f17a6f72b6b8d33b191f53879f0
#
_entry.id   ebb29f17a6f72b6b8d33b191f53879f0
#
_cell.length_a   1.000
_cell.length_b   1.000
_cell.length_c   1.000
_cell.angle_alpha   90.00
_cell.angle_beta   90.00
_cell.angle_gamma   90.00
#
_symmetry.space_group_name_H-M   'P 1'
#
loop_
_entity.id
_entity.type
_entity.pdbx_description
1 polymer ?
#
loop_
_entity_poly.entity_id
_entity_poly.type
_entity_poly.pdbx_seq_one_letter_code
_entity_poly.pdbx_strand_id
1 'polypeptide(L)'
;MITIKDIEKAVQFPNSARDEKGRLLCGAAIGITANVLERAHALVDAQVDVLVLDSAHGHSKNIMECLKKVKAAFPNTPVIAGNIATAEAAEALIQAGADAVKVGIGPGSICTTRIVAGIGVPQVTAVYDVACVAKKYGIPVIADGGIKYSGDI
;
A
#
# COMPACT_ATOMS: atom_id res chain seq x y z
N MET A 1 -0.20 -20.77 -22.24
CA MET A 1 -1.50 -21.36 -22.68
C MET A 1 -2.57 -20.38 -22.24
N ILE A 2 -3.45 -19.94 -23.13
CA ILE A 2 -4.60 -19.07 -22.81
C ILE A 2 -5.83 -19.96 -22.77
N THR A 3 -6.63 -19.87 -21.73
CA THR A 3 -7.86 -20.64 -21.56
C THR A 3 -9.08 -19.80 -21.93
N ILE A 4 -10.23 -20.45 -22.19
CA ILE A 4 -11.50 -19.77 -22.41
C ILE A 4 -11.85 -18.87 -21.23
N LYS A 5 -11.57 -19.33 -20.01
CA LYS A 5 -11.78 -18.56 -18.78
C LYS A 5 -10.97 -17.26 -18.75
N ASP A 6 -9.75 -17.24 -19.30
CA ASP A 6 -8.93 -16.03 -19.37
C ASP A 6 -9.55 -15.00 -20.29
N ILE A 7 -10.14 -15.45 -21.41
CA ILE A 7 -10.85 -14.59 -22.37
C ILE A 7 -12.13 -14.04 -21.72
N GLU A 8 -12.93 -14.90 -21.09
CA GLU A 8 -14.15 -14.48 -20.39
C GLU A 8 -13.83 -13.45 -19.28
N LYS A 9 -12.76 -13.67 -18.50
CA LYS A 9 -12.33 -12.72 -17.47
C LYS A 9 -11.83 -11.40 -18.04
N ALA A 10 -11.17 -11.40 -19.19
CA ALA A 10 -10.75 -10.18 -19.86
C ALA A 10 -11.94 -9.34 -20.36
N VAL A 11 -13.00 -9.99 -20.83
CA VAL A 11 -14.27 -9.33 -21.21
C VAL A 11 -15.03 -8.82 -20.00
N GLN A 12 -15.11 -9.64 -18.94
CA GLN A 12 -15.83 -9.29 -17.71
C GLN A 12 -15.16 -8.17 -16.92
N PHE A 13 -13.83 -8.11 -16.95
CA PHE A 13 -13.02 -7.15 -16.20
C PHE A 13 -12.04 -6.40 -17.12
N PRO A 14 -12.54 -5.53 -18.02
CA PRO A 14 -11.70 -4.88 -19.04
C PRO A 14 -10.68 -3.91 -18.44
N ASN A 15 -10.95 -3.37 -17.25
CA ASN A 15 -10.08 -2.41 -16.57
C ASN A 15 -9.12 -3.05 -15.54
N SER A 16 -8.96 -4.40 -15.58
CA SER A 16 -7.98 -5.05 -14.69
C SER A 16 -6.57 -4.59 -15.01
N ALA A 17 -5.77 -4.33 -13.97
CA ALA A 17 -4.37 -3.93 -14.12
C ALA A 17 -3.55 -5.12 -14.65
N ARG A 18 -2.95 -4.96 -15.82
CA ARG A 18 -2.19 -6.01 -16.52
C ARG A 18 -0.87 -5.46 -17.03
N ASP A 19 0.11 -6.35 -17.14
CA ASP A 19 1.36 -6.06 -17.82
C ASP A 19 1.22 -6.14 -19.36
N GLU A 20 2.31 -5.83 -20.08
CA GLU A 20 2.37 -5.89 -21.55
C GLU A 20 2.11 -7.31 -22.12
N LYS A 21 2.29 -8.35 -21.30
CA LYS A 21 2.01 -9.75 -21.67
C LYS A 21 0.58 -10.18 -21.30
N GLY A 22 -0.24 -9.25 -20.78
CA GLY A 22 -1.62 -9.52 -20.36
C GLY A 22 -1.75 -10.24 -19.00
N ARG A 23 -0.66 -10.37 -18.21
CA ARG A 23 -0.71 -10.96 -16.87
C ARG A 23 -1.20 -9.91 -15.88
N LEU A 24 -1.96 -10.33 -14.87
CA LEU A 24 -2.37 -9.44 -13.78
C LEU A 24 -1.15 -8.94 -13.00
N LEU A 25 -1.13 -7.65 -12.69
CA LEU A 25 -0.12 -7.09 -11.78
C LEU A 25 -0.34 -7.63 -10.37
N CYS A 26 0.75 -7.96 -9.68
CA CYS A 26 0.74 -8.55 -8.35
C CYS A 26 1.55 -7.72 -7.36
N GLY A 27 0.97 -7.48 -6.19
CA GLY A 27 1.67 -6.91 -5.04
C GLY A 27 1.93 -7.95 -3.95
N ALA A 28 3.03 -7.83 -3.22
CA ALA A 28 3.33 -8.69 -2.09
C ALA A 28 3.73 -7.90 -0.84
N ALA A 29 3.17 -8.31 0.31
CA ALA A 29 3.45 -7.68 1.59
C ALA A 29 4.78 -8.13 2.18
N ILE A 30 5.50 -7.17 2.73
CA ILE A 30 6.68 -7.33 3.58
C ILE A 30 6.46 -6.64 4.92
N GLY A 31 7.00 -7.22 5.99
CA GLY A 31 6.95 -6.64 7.34
C GLY A 31 8.33 -6.17 7.80
N ILE A 32 8.37 -5.57 9.00
CA ILE A 32 9.63 -5.16 9.65
C ILE A 32 10.24 -6.37 10.38
N THR A 33 10.77 -7.32 9.63
CA THR A 33 11.42 -8.51 10.18
C THR A 33 12.92 -8.45 9.92
N ALA A 34 13.70 -9.22 10.69
CA ALA A 34 15.16 -9.27 10.50
C ALA A 34 15.54 -9.71 9.08
N ASN A 35 14.73 -10.55 8.45
CA ASN A 35 14.95 -11.09 7.11
C ASN A 35 14.17 -10.35 6.00
N VAL A 36 13.76 -9.09 6.23
CA VAL A 36 12.96 -8.33 5.25
C VAL A 36 13.61 -8.25 3.87
N LEU A 37 14.92 -8.05 3.78
CA LEU A 37 15.62 -7.97 2.50
C LEU A 37 15.67 -9.32 1.79
N GLU A 38 15.87 -10.42 2.51
CA GLU A 38 15.85 -11.78 1.95
C GLU A 38 14.47 -12.08 1.35
N ARG A 39 13.39 -11.76 2.10
CA ARG A 39 12.02 -11.91 1.60
C ARG A 39 11.77 -11.01 0.39
N ALA A 40 12.19 -9.76 0.43
CA ALA A 40 12.03 -8.83 -0.68
C ALA A 40 12.78 -9.32 -1.94
N HIS A 41 14.01 -9.85 -1.78
CA HIS A 41 14.76 -10.47 -2.86
C HIS A 41 13.99 -11.61 -3.53
N ALA A 42 13.50 -12.56 -2.73
CA ALA A 42 12.73 -13.69 -3.27
C ALA A 42 11.48 -13.25 -4.02
N LEU A 43 10.81 -12.18 -3.57
CA LEU A 43 9.64 -11.62 -4.23
C LEU A 43 10.00 -10.90 -5.55
N VAL A 44 11.09 -10.13 -5.55
CA VAL A 44 11.58 -9.44 -6.76
C VAL A 44 12.04 -10.46 -7.81
N ASP A 45 12.75 -11.51 -7.39
CA ASP A 45 13.15 -12.62 -8.26
C ASP A 45 11.94 -13.36 -8.85
N ALA A 46 10.86 -13.46 -8.07
CA ALA A 46 9.57 -13.98 -8.55
C ALA A 46 8.77 -12.99 -9.41
N GLN A 47 9.36 -11.84 -9.76
CA GLN A 47 8.77 -10.82 -10.62
C GLN A 47 7.50 -10.18 -10.02
N VAL A 48 7.52 -9.84 -8.72
CA VAL A 48 6.47 -9.01 -8.11
C VAL A 48 6.49 -7.61 -8.72
N ASP A 49 5.31 -7.05 -8.99
CA ASP A 49 5.20 -5.71 -9.58
C ASP A 49 5.32 -4.59 -8.55
N VAL A 50 4.91 -4.85 -7.30
CA VAL A 50 4.98 -3.88 -6.20
C VAL A 50 5.19 -4.56 -4.85
N LEU A 51 6.04 -3.99 -4.01
CA LEU A 51 6.19 -4.39 -2.62
C LEU A 51 5.30 -3.51 -1.72
N VAL A 52 4.66 -4.12 -0.74
CA VAL A 52 3.82 -3.41 0.24
C VAL A 52 4.44 -3.55 1.61
N LEU A 53 5.06 -2.49 2.12
CA LEU A 53 5.55 -2.43 3.49
C LEU A 53 4.36 -2.15 4.41
N ASP A 54 3.81 -3.23 4.97
CA ASP A 54 2.57 -3.22 5.73
C ASP A 54 2.82 -3.22 7.24
N SER A 55 2.17 -2.31 7.95
CA SER A 55 2.32 -2.13 9.40
C SER A 55 1.05 -1.57 10.01
N ALA A 56 0.78 -1.97 11.26
CA ALA A 56 -0.29 -1.37 12.06
C ALA A 56 -0.03 0.12 12.40
N HIS A 57 1.24 0.58 12.33
CA HIS A 57 1.63 1.97 12.57
C HIS A 57 2.81 2.35 11.67
N GLY A 58 2.50 2.86 10.48
CA GLY A 58 3.49 3.24 9.46
C GLY A 58 4.38 4.43 9.85
N HIS A 59 3.87 5.34 10.68
CA HIS A 59 4.63 6.51 11.16
C HIS A 59 5.55 6.14 12.33
N SER A 60 6.46 5.21 12.10
CA SER A 60 7.45 4.80 13.09
C SER A 60 8.87 4.83 12.50
N LYS A 61 9.87 5.07 13.35
CA LYS A 61 11.27 5.09 12.96
C LYS A 61 11.69 3.81 12.24
N ASN A 62 11.26 2.66 12.76
CA ASN A 62 11.63 1.36 12.20
C ASN A 62 11.07 1.15 10.80
N ILE A 63 9.83 1.60 10.53
CA ILE A 63 9.22 1.54 9.20
C ILE A 63 10.00 2.43 8.22
N MET A 64 10.32 3.67 8.60
CA MET A 64 11.05 4.59 7.73
C MET A 64 12.47 4.08 7.41
N GLU A 65 13.16 3.51 8.40
CA GLU A 65 14.46 2.89 8.18
C GLU A 65 14.38 1.64 7.29
N CYS A 66 13.36 0.81 7.51
CA CYS A 66 13.10 -0.36 6.68
C CYS A 66 12.78 0.05 5.23
N LEU A 67 11.91 1.04 5.03
CA LEU A 67 11.58 1.58 3.71
C LEU A 67 12.82 2.06 2.96
N LYS A 68 13.67 2.86 3.61
CA LYS A 68 14.94 3.33 3.03
C LYS A 68 15.86 2.17 2.62
N LYS A 69 15.97 1.13 3.46
CA LYS A 69 16.77 -0.07 3.14
C LYS A 69 16.22 -0.82 1.93
N VAL A 70 14.90 -1.02 1.88
CA VAL A 70 14.24 -1.71 0.76
C VAL A 70 14.39 -0.91 -0.53
N LYS A 71 14.16 0.40 -0.51
CA LYS A 71 14.33 1.26 -1.70
C LYS A 71 15.77 1.34 -2.17
N ALA A 72 16.75 1.33 -1.27
CA ALA A 72 18.17 1.28 -1.63
C ALA A 72 18.55 -0.05 -2.29
N ALA A 73 18.00 -1.17 -1.83
CA ALA A 73 18.25 -2.50 -2.40
C ALA A 73 17.51 -2.74 -3.72
N PHE A 74 16.30 -2.18 -3.87
CA PHE A 74 15.41 -2.39 -5.02
C PHE A 74 14.89 -1.04 -5.59
N PRO A 75 15.75 -0.20 -6.16
CA PRO A 75 15.39 1.15 -6.60
C PRO A 75 14.31 1.16 -7.70
N ASN A 76 14.25 0.11 -8.50
CA ASN A 76 13.32 -0.01 -9.63
C ASN A 76 11.98 -0.67 -9.24
N THR A 77 11.86 -1.23 -8.05
CA THR A 77 10.62 -1.85 -7.59
C THR A 77 9.81 -0.82 -6.79
N PRO A 78 8.57 -0.52 -7.18
CA PRO A 78 7.71 0.38 -6.41
C PRO A 78 7.43 -0.19 -5.02
N VAL A 79 7.36 0.70 -4.01
CA VAL A 79 7.04 0.33 -2.63
C VAL A 79 5.87 1.18 -2.13
N ILE A 80 4.78 0.51 -1.77
CA ILE A 80 3.66 1.09 -1.05
C ILE A 80 3.98 0.99 0.44
N ALA A 81 3.83 2.08 1.19
CA ALA A 81 4.05 2.07 2.64
C ALA A 81 2.80 2.47 3.43
N GLY A 82 2.53 1.81 4.54
CA GLY A 82 1.39 2.07 5.41
C GLY A 82 1.34 1.15 6.64
N ASN A 83 0.28 1.21 7.45
CA ASN A 83 -0.83 2.16 7.31
C ASN A 83 -0.56 3.43 8.09
N ILE A 84 -1.09 4.52 7.58
CA ILE A 84 -1.01 5.85 8.19
C ILE A 84 -2.39 6.51 8.24
N ALA A 85 -2.50 7.64 8.95
CA ALA A 85 -3.76 8.38 9.05
C ALA A 85 -3.56 9.91 9.12
N THR A 86 -2.33 10.42 9.00
CA THR A 86 -2.03 11.85 9.16
C THR A 86 -1.17 12.39 8.02
N ALA A 87 -1.25 13.70 7.80
CA ALA A 87 -0.46 14.43 6.82
C ALA A 87 1.05 14.31 7.09
N GLU A 88 1.46 14.42 8.35
CA GLU A 88 2.88 14.33 8.77
C GLU A 88 3.44 12.93 8.50
N ALA A 89 2.64 11.89 8.73
CA ALA A 89 3.04 10.52 8.43
C ALA A 89 3.23 10.31 6.93
N ALA A 90 2.34 10.87 6.11
CA ALA A 90 2.46 10.81 4.65
C ALA A 90 3.76 11.47 4.19
N GLU A 91 4.03 12.70 4.65
CA GLU A 91 5.24 13.43 4.28
C GLU A 91 6.49 12.66 4.68
N ALA A 92 6.53 12.10 5.90
CA ALA A 92 7.68 11.33 6.38
C ALA A 92 7.94 10.07 5.53
N LEU A 93 6.90 9.32 5.14
CA LEU A 93 7.04 8.14 4.29
C LEU A 93 7.45 8.50 2.86
N ILE A 94 6.88 9.56 2.29
CA ILE A 94 7.24 10.04 0.95
C ILE A 94 8.71 10.47 0.92
N GLN A 95 9.17 11.23 1.91
CA GLN A 95 10.58 11.63 2.04
C GLN A 95 11.51 10.42 2.28
N ALA A 96 11.00 9.35 2.89
CA ALA A 96 11.73 8.10 3.04
C ALA A 96 11.79 7.24 1.77
N GLY A 97 11.06 7.63 0.70
CA GLY A 97 11.09 7.00 -0.62
C GLY A 97 9.90 6.11 -0.96
N ALA A 98 8.75 6.27 -0.28
CA ALA A 98 7.53 5.57 -0.67
C ALA A 98 7.01 6.05 -2.04
N ASP A 99 6.66 5.11 -2.90
CA ASP A 99 6.06 5.38 -4.22
C ASP A 99 4.52 5.51 -4.14
N ALA A 100 3.92 5.00 -3.06
CA ALA A 100 2.52 5.20 -2.70
C ALA A 100 2.35 5.07 -1.18
N VAL A 101 1.28 5.67 -0.64
CA VAL A 101 0.95 5.56 0.78
C VAL A 101 -0.43 4.94 1.00
N LYS A 102 -0.52 4.03 1.98
CA LYS A 102 -1.76 3.33 2.33
C LYS A 102 -2.32 3.88 3.63
N VAL A 103 -3.59 4.32 3.59
CA VAL A 103 -4.28 5.07 4.65
C VAL A 103 -5.37 4.24 5.28
N GLY A 104 -5.33 4.13 6.60
CA GLY A 104 -6.37 3.47 7.38
C GLY A 104 -5.85 2.96 8.71
N ILE A 105 -6.22 3.64 9.80
CA ILE A 105 -5.97 3.21 11.17
C ILE A 105 -7.32 2.99 11.84
N GLY A 106 -7.70 1.72 11.97
CA GLY A 106 -8.92 1.27 12.63
C GLY A 106 -10.23 1.34 11.82
N PRO A 107 -10.30 1.69 10.50
CA PRO A 107 -11.56 1.86 9.82
C PRO A 107 -12.16 0.55 9.27
N GLY A 108 -11.39 -0.53 9.22
CA GLY A 108 -11.84 -1.81 8.66
C GLY A 108 -13.05 -2.38 9.38
N SER A 109 -13.96 -3.01 8.65
CA SER A 109 -15.20 -3.58 9.22
C SER A 109 -14.95 -4.71 10.23
N ILE A 110 -13.82 -5.41 10.10
CA ILE A 110 -13.39 -6.49 10.99
C ILE A 110 -12.30 -6.03 11.97
N CYS A 111 -11.90 -4.75 11.91
CA CYS A 111 -10.81 -4.23 12.73
C CYS A 111 -11.26 -4.04 14.18
N THR A 112 -10.50 -4.60 15.12
CA THR A 112 -10.75 -4.49 16.56
C THR A 112 -9.94 -3.40 17.26
N THR A 113 -9.07 -2.70 16.53
CA THR A 113 -8.16 -1.68 17.10
C THR A 113 -8.91 -0.59 17.85
N ARG A 114 -10.03 -0.08 17.31
CA ARG A 114 -10.85 0.93 17.99
C ARG A 114 -11.47 0.41 19.27
N ILE A 115 -11.90 -0.85 19.27
CA ILE A 115 -12.62 -1.46 20.41
C ILE A 115 -11.63 -1.81 21.51
N VAL A 116 -10.51 -2.42 21.16
CA VAL A 116 -9.52 -2.94 22.12
C VAL A 116 -8.57 -1.83 22.59
N ALA A 117 -8.05 -1.02 21.67
CA ALA A 117 -7.03 0.00 21.99
C ALA A 117 -7.58 1.43 22.03
N GLY A 118 -8.81 1.66 21.61
CA GLY A 118 -9.38 3.01 21.50
C GLY A 118 -8.70 3.89 20.44
N ILE A 119 -7.96 3.28 19.51
CA ILE A 119 -7.16 3.98 18.49
C ILE A 119 -7.84 3.89 17.14
N GLY A 120 -7.96 5.01 16.44
CA GLY A 120 -8.48 5.08 15.10
C GLY A 120 -8.71 6.51 14.64
N VAL A 121 -8.74 6.68 13.32
CA VAL A 121 -9.06 7.96 12.69
C VAL A 121 -10.20 7.73 11.70
N PRO A 122 -11.22 8.63 11.63
CA PRO A 122 -12.26 8.56 10.63
C PRO A 122 -11.65 8.55 9.23
N GLN A 123 -12.06 7.59 8.39
CA GLN A 123 -11.33 7.29 7.16
C GLN A 123 -11.34 8.43 6.15
N VAL A 124 -12.47 9.11 5.96
CA VAL A 124 -12.55 10.23 5.01
C VAL A 124 -11.64 11.37 5.43
N THR A 125 -11.58 11.69 6.72
CA THR A 125 -10.66 12.70 7.27
C THR A 125 -9.20 12.29 7.04
N ALA A 126 -8.83 11.05 7.37
CA ALA A 126 -7.48 10.54 7.18
C ALA A 126 -7.04 10.59 5.71
N VAL A 127 -7.91 10.15 4.80
CA VAL A 127 -7.65 10.18 3.35
C VAL A 127 -7.48 11.60 2.86
N TYR A 128 -8.36 12.51 3.29
CA TYR A 128 -8.30 13.92 2.89
C TYR A 128 -6.96 14.58 3.30
N ASP A 129 -6.59 14.43 4.57
CA ASP A 129 -5.36 15.03 5.11
C ASP A 129 -4.10 14.48 4.40
N VAL A 130 -4.04 13.16 4.21
CA VAL A 130 -2.95 12.50 3.49
C VAL A 130 -2.92 12.92 2.01
N ALA A 131 -4.07 12.96 1.35
CA ALA A 131 -4.16 13.32 -0.07
C ALA A 131 -3.71 14.75 -0.33
N CYS A 132 -4.00 15.71 0.57
CA CYS A 132 -3.52 17.08 0.47
C CYS A 132 -1.98 17.18 0.44
N VAL A 133 -1.29 16.33 1.18
CA VAL A 133 0.18 16.25 1.16
C VAL A 133 0.67 15.47 -0.05
N ALA A 134 0.17 14.26 -0.26
CA ALA A 134 0.61 13.36 -1.32
C ALA A 134 0.50 14.01 -2.71
N LYS A 135 -0.55 14.80 -2.95
CA LYS A 135 -0.75 15.56 -4.19
C LYS A 135 0.40 16.50 -4.51
N LYS A 136 1.03 17.13 -3.51
CA LYS A 136 2.18 18.03 -3.71
C LYS A 136 3.40 17.30 -4.27
N TYR A 137 3.52 16.01 -3.98
CA TYR A 137 4.61 15.14 -4.41
C TYR A 137 4.24 14.25 -5.60
N GLY A 138 3.00 14.31 -6.09
CA GLY A 138 2.51 13.43 -7.15
C GLY A 138 2.41 11.95 -6.75
N ILE A 139 2.31 11.65 -5.45
CA ILE A 139 2.28 10.29 -4.90
C ILE A 139 0.83 9.82 -4.75
N PRO A 140 0.47 8.61 -5.25
CA PRO A 140 -0.86 8.05 -5.09
C PRO A 140 -1.17 7.65 -3.65
N VAL A 141 -2.46 7.76 -3.29
CA VAL A 141 -3.00 7.41 -1.98
C VAL A 141 -3.97 6.24 -2.13
N ILE A 142 -3.85 5.25 -1.26
CA ILE A 142 -4.73 4.09 -1.19
C ILE A 142 -5.56 4.18 0.08
N ALA A 143 -6.87 4.29 -0.06
CA ALA A 143 -7.82 4.24 1.06
C ALA A 143 -8.09 2.77 1.42
N ASP A 144 -7.65 2.35 2.62
CA ASP A 144 -7.74 0.97 3.09
C ASP A 144 -8.83 0.83 4.17
N GLY A 145 -9.97 0.31 3.74
CA GLY A 145 -11.13 0.07 4.59
C GLY A 145 -11.98 1.32 4.91
N GLY A 146 -13.13 1.09 5.54
CA GLY A 146 -14.03 2.13 6.06
C GLY A 146 -14.99 2.76 5.06
N ILE A 147 -14.63 2.84 3.79
CA ILE A 147 -15.47 3.39 2.71
C ILE A 147 -16.19 2.22 2.04
N LYS A 148 -17.52 2.20 2.11
CA LYS A 148 -18.33 1.11 1.56
C LYS A 148 -19.12 1.52 0.33
N TYR A 149 -19.54 2.77 0.26
CA TYR A 149 -20.40 3.30 -0.78
C TYR A 149 -19.83 4.61 -1.33
N SER A 150 -20.15 4.92 -2.58
CA SER A 150 -19.75 6.20 -3.21
C SER A 150 -20.25 7.43 -2.45
N GLY A 151 -21.38 7.30 -1.73
CA GLY A 151 -21.95 8.36 -0.90
C GLY A 151 -21.22 8.60 0.44
N ASP A 152 -20.21 7.78 0.77
CA ASP A 152 -19.38 7.98 1.97
C ASP A 152 -18.31 9.06 1.75
N ILE A 153 -18.06 9.44 0.50
CA ILE A 153 -17.13 10.47 0.04
C ILE A 153 -17.90 11.73 -0.33
#